data_e8c0b7a478d363f8d45192ce14604eeb
#
_entry.id   e8c0b7a478d363f8d45192ce14604eeb
#
_cell.length_a   1.000
_cell.length_b   1.000
_cell.length_c   1.000
_cell.angle_alpha   90.00
_cell.angle_beta   90.00
_cell.angle_gamma   90.00
#
_symmetry.space_group_name_H-M   'P 1'
#
loop_
_entity.id
_entity.type
_entity.pdbx_description
1 polymer ?
#
loop_
_entity_poly.entity_id
_entity_poly.type
_entity_poly.pdbx_seq_one_letter_code
_entity_poly.pdbx_strand_id
1 'polypeptide(L)'
;MKIVLFISSNKMLGQGLSAAVQSKSKLDFKWAAQLNYPQAIVGVDIFHAGVVILDAADQADMEQAVEICRSLRQREPNVKILLLVRPEQAVVREVAVNAKNAGLADDFVFYDSSPTYLLAKLEAL
;
A
#
# COMPACT_ATOMS: atom_id res chain seq x y z
N MET A 1 -6.81 -9.71 -14.30
CA MET A 1 -5.66 -8.79 -14.02
C MET A 1 -5.93 -8.03 -12.75
N LYS A 2 -4.98 -8.04 -11.81
CA LYS A 2 -5.08 -7.29 -10.56
C LYS A 2 -4.38 -5.93 -10.72
N ILE A 3 -5.06 -4.85 -10.41
CA ILE A 3 -4.48 -3.51 -10.49
C ILE A 3 -4.04 -3.09 -9.09
N VAL A 4 -2.76 -2.75 -8.96
CA VAL A 4 -2.15 -2.27 -7.73
C VAL A 4 -1.91 -0.77 -7.86
N LEU A 5 -2.47 0.01 -6.95
CA LEU A 5 -2.23 1.44 -6.87
C LEU A 5 -1.22 1.73 -5.76
N PHE A 6 -0.10 2.33 -6.11
CA PHE A 6 0.96 2.67 -5.16
C PHE A 6 0.98 4.17 -4.90
N ILE A 7 0.87 4.56 -3.64
CA ILE A 7 0.84 5.96 -3.20
C ILE A 7 2.12 6.28 -2.46
N SER A 8 2.99 7.07 -3.09
CA SER A 8 4.24 7.53 -2.48
C SER A 8 4.76 8.77 -3.20
N SER A 9 5.34 9.71 -2.48
CA SER A 9 6.08 10.82 -3.07
C SER A 9 7.43 10.40 -3.64
N ASN A 10 7.89 9.19 -3.34
CA ASN A 10 9.17 8.66 -3.81
C ASN A 10 8.98 7.87 -5.10
N LYS A 11 9.19 8.52 -6.25
CA LYS A 11 9.03 7.89 -7.57
C LYS A 11 9.99 6.72 -7.79
N MET A 12 11.23 6.84 -7.31
CA MET A 12 12.22 5.77 -7.49
C MET A 12 11.82 4.51 -6.75
N LEU A 13 11.28 4.65 -5.54
CA LEU A 13 10.78 3.52 -4.77
C LEU A 13 9.67 2.81 -5.53
N GLY A 14 8.70 3.55 -6.05
CA GLY A 14 7.59 2.99 -6.81
C GLY A 14 8.03 2.27 -8.07
N GLN A 15 8.98 2.86 -8.82
CA GLN A 15 9.52 2.24 -10.02
C GLN A 15 10.27 0.96 -9.71
N GLY A 16 11.10 0.97 -8.66
CA GLY A 16 11.85 -0.21 -8.24
C GLY A 16 10.95 -1.35 -7.78
N LEU A 17 9.94 -1.05 -6.97
CA LEU A 17 8.98 -2.06 -6.51
C LEU A 17 8.16 -2.62 -7.66
N SER A 18 7.69 -1.76 -8.54
CA SER A 18 6.93 -2.17 -9.73
C SER A 18 7.74 -3.16 -10.59
N ALA A 19 8.98 -2.80 -10.91
CA ALA A 19 9.85 -3.66 -11.71
C ALA A 19 10.10 -5.01 -11.03
N ALA A 20 10.38 -5.00 -9.72
CA ALA A 20 10.65 -6.21 -8.98
C ALA A 20 9.43 -7.14 -8.89
N VAL A 21 8.25 -6.59 -8.64
CA VAL A 21 7.02 -7.36 -8.56
C VAL A 21 6.65 -7.93 -9.93
N GLN A 22 6.70 -7.12 -10.98
CA GLN A 22 6.34 -7.57 -12.33
C GLN A 22 7.29 -8.63 -12.87
N SER A 23 8.58 -8.54 -12.55
CA SER A 23 9.57 -9.51 -13.02
C SER A 23 9.46 -10.88 -12.34
N LYS A 24 8.92 -10.94 -11.12
CA LYS A 24 8.87 -12.16 -10.31
C LYS A 24 7.48 -12.79 -10.27
N SER A 25 6.44 -12.03 -10.58
CA SER A 25 5.07 -12.50 -10.46
C SER A 25 4.69 -13.43 -11.60
N LYS A 26 4.00 -14.52 -11.26
CA LYS A 26 3.30 -15.37 -12.20
C LYS A 26 1.88 -14.87 -12.47
N LEU A 27 1.40 -13.94 -11.65
CA LEU A 27 0.10 -13.30 -11.80
C LEU A 27 0.25 -12.03 -12.65
N ASP A 28 -0.82 -11.68 -13.32
CA ASP A 28 -0.86 -10.47 -14.14
C ASP A 28 -1.23 -9.27 -13.27
N PHE A 29 -0.22 -8.53 -12.82
CA PHE A 29 -0.41 -7.29 -12.08
C PHE A 29 -0.19 -6.09 -12.99
N LYS A 30 -1.10 -5.11 -12.89
CA LYS A 30 -0.91 -3.79 -13.46
C LYS A 30 -0.64 -2.80 -12.32
N TRP A 31 0.43 -2.03 -12.46
CA TRP A 31 0.90 -1.11 -11.44
C TRP A 31 0.58 0.33 -11.86
N ALA A 32 -0.11 1.07 -10.99
CA ALA A 32 -0.34 2.50 -11.16
C ALA A 32 0.22 3.25 -9.95
N ALA A 33 0.82 4.41 -10.16
CA ALA A 33 1.44 5.18 -9.09
C ALA A 33 0.85 6.58 -9.01
N GLN A 34 0.67 7.09 -7.79
CA GLN A 34 0.25 8.46 -7.50
C GLN A 34 1.17 9.06 -6.43
N LEU A 35 1.32 10.38 -6.43
CA LEU A 35 2.34 11.06 -5.64
C LEU A 35 1.87 11.53 -4.27
N ASN A 36 0.58 11.52 -3.99
CA ASN A 36 0.06 11.97 -2.70
C ASN A 36 -1.16 11.17 -2.26
N TYR A 37 -1.45 11.21 -0.96
CA TYR A 37 -2.52 10.42 -0.38
C TYR A 37 -3.93 10.76 -0.87
N PRO A 38 -4.31 12.05 -1.06
CA PRO A 38 -5.65 12.35 -1.59
C PRO A 38 -5.94 11.69 -2.94
N GLN A 39 -4.93 11.45 -3.75
CA GLN A 39 -5.08 10.79 -5.04
C GLN A 39 -5.42 9.29 -4.91
N ALA A 40 -5.27 8.70 -3.73
CA ALA A 40 -5.60 7.30 -3.52
C ALA A 40 -7.08 7.02 -3.78
N ILE A 41 -7.96 7.87 -3.27
CA ILE A 41 -9.41 7.69 -3.43
C ILE A 41 -9.80 7.83 -4.89
N VAL A 42 -9.33 8.88 -5.54
CA VAL A 42 -9.60 9.12 -6.96
C VAL A 42 -8.99 8.01 -7.82
N GLY A 43 -7.78 7.57 -7.48
CA GLY A 43 -7.09 6.52 -8.22
C GLY A 43 -7.79 5.17 -8.14
N VAL A 44 -8.36 4.82 -6.99
CA VAL A 44 -9.14 3.59 -6.86
C VAL A 44 -10.32 3.61 -7.82
N ASP A 45 -11.04 4.73 -7.89
CA ASP A 45 -12.19 4.86 -8.80
C ASP A 45 -11.77 4.81 -10.27
N ILE A 46 -10.73 5.57 -10.63
CA ILE A 46 -10.30 5.70 -12.04
C ILE A 46 -9.68 4.40 -12.56
N PHE A 47 -8.81 3.78 -11.77
CA PHE A 47 -8.07 2.59 -12.21
C PHE A 47 -8.76 1.28 -11.85
N HIS A 48 -9.85 1.33 -11.08
CA HIS A 48 -10.51 0.13 -10.53
C HIS A 48 -9.52 -0.75 -9.78
N ALA A 49 -8.69 -0.14 -8.92
CA ALA A 49 -7.65 -0.84 -8.19
C ALA A 49 -8.23 -1.85 -7.21
N GLY A 50 -7.70 -3.06 -7.22
CA GLY A 50 -8.04 -4.08 -6.23
C GLY A 50 -7.19 -4.01 -4.98
N VAL A 51 -5.99 -3.44 -5.08
CA VAL A 51 -5.04 -3.28 -3.97
C VAL A 51 -4.49 -1.86 -3.98
N VAL A 52 -4.38 -1.26 -2.81
CA VAL A 52 -3.70 0.02 -2.60
C VAL A 52 -2.53 -0.21 -1.65
N ILE A 53 -1.34 0.22 -2.04
CA ILE A 53 -0.17 0.26 -1.17
C ILE A 53 0.07 1.71 -0.78
N LEU A 54 0.04 2.00 0.52
CA LEU A 54 0.29 3.34 1.06
C LEU A 54 1.67 3.38 1.70
N ASP A 55 2.54 4.25 1.18
CA ASP A 55 3.86 4.48 1.74
C ASP A 55 3.75 5.35 2.99
N ALA A 56 3.95 4.75 4.16
CA ALA A 56 3.85 5.40 5.46
C ALA A 56 5.24 5.55 6.08
N ALA A 57 6.07 6.40 5.48
CA ALA A 57 7.48 6.50 5.80
C ALA A 57 7.75 7.10 7.19
N ASP A 58 6.97 8.09 7.62
CA ASP A 58 7.13 8.74 8.93
C ASP A 58 5.79 8.89 9.63
N GLN A 59 5.79 9.51 10.81
CA GLN A 59 4.57 9.65 11.61
C GLN A 59 3.50 10.49 10.92
N ALA A 60 3.90 11.59 10.28
CA ALA A 60 2.95 12.45 9.56
C ALA A 60 2.33 11.71 8.37
N ASP A 61 3.13 10.96 7.62
CA ASP A 61 2.66 10.13 6.52
C ASP A 61 1.71 9.04 7.02
N MET A 62 2.06 8.40 8.15
CA MET A 62 1.21 7.36 8.74
C MET A 62 -0.16 7.90 9.16
N GLU A 63 -0.20 9.10 9.74
CA GLU A 63 -1.48 9.73 10.10
C GLU A 63 -2.36 9.95 8.88
N GLN A 64 -1.79 10.46 7.79
CA GLN A 64 -2.51 10.63 6.53
C GLN A 64 -2.94 9.29 5.93
N ALA A 65 -2.06 8.30 5.97
CA ALA A 65 -2.36 6.96 5.46
C ALA A 65 -3.55 6.32 6.19
N VAL A 66 -3.61 6.46 7.51
CA VAL A 66 -4.73 5.94 8.32
C VAL A 66 -6.05 6.64 7.94
N GLU A 67 -6.03 7.95 7.73
CA GLU A 67 -7.22 8.68 7.28
C GLU A 67 -7.68 8.20 5.91
N ILE A 68 -6.76 7.95 5.00
CA ILE A 68 -7.10 7.38 3.68
C ILE A 68 -7.69 5.97 3.84
N CYS A 69 -7.15 5.16 4.74
CA CYS A 69 -7.72 3.83 5.03
C CYS A 69 -9.19 3.95 5.46
N ARG A 70 -9.50 4.87 6.37
CA ARG A 70 -10.88 5.08 6.82
C ARG A 70 -11.80 5.46 5.66
N SER A 71 -11.37 6.42 4.83
CA SER A 71 -12.14 6.85 3.68
C SER A 71 -12.36 5.72 2.67
N LEU A 72 -11.33 4.94 2.38
CA LEU A 72 -11.43 3.82 1.45
C LEU A 72 -12.35 2.73 1.99
N ARG A 73 -12.29 2.41 3.29
CA ARG A 73 -13.18 1.42 3.87
C ARG A 73 -14.65 1.80 3.76
N GLN A 74 -14.97 3.08 3.84
CA GLN A 74 -16.35 3.57 3.69
C GLN A 74 -16.82 3.53 2.24
N ARG A 75 -15.95 3.90 1.29
CA ARG A 75 -16.31 4.04 -0.13
C ARG A 75 -16.14 2.75 -0.93
N GLU A 76 -15.07 2.02 -0.64
CA GLU A 76 -14.64 0.84 -1.41
C GLU A 76 -14.27 -0.29 -0.43
N PRO A 77 -15.26 -0.88 0.26
CA PRO A 77 -14.95 -1.85 1.33
C PRO A 77 -14.23 -3.10 0.84
N ASN A 78 -14.30 -3.40 -0.45
CA ASN A 78 -13.66 -4.58 -1.03
C ASN A 78 -12.21 -4.35 -1.47
N VAL A 79 -11.74 -3.09 -1.50
CA VAL A 79 -10.35 -2.83 -1.85
C VAL A 79 -9.44 -3.33 -0.74
N LYS A 80 -8.30 -3.91 -1.11
CA LYS A 80 -7.30 -4.37 -0.15
C LYS A 80 -6.28 -3.28 0.07
N ILE A 81 -5.88 -3.07 1.32
CA ILE A 81 -4.96 -2.00 1.70
C ILE A 81 -3.73 -2.59 2.38
N LEU A 82 -2.57 -2.26 1.86
CA LEU A 82 -1.27 -2.66 2.40
C LEU A 82 -0.48 -1.41 2.78
N LEU A 83 -0.01 -1.34 4.02
CA LEU A 83 0.85 -0.25 4.49
C LEU A 83 2.32 -0.62 4.32
N LEU A 84 3.11 0.29 3.78
CA LEU A 84 4.57 0.14 3.67
C LEU A 84 5.20 0.98 4.77
N VAL A 85 5.95 0.35 5.68
CA VAL A 85 6.34 0.91 6.98
C VAL A 85 7.84 0.79 7.20
N ARG A 86 8.45 1.81 7.79
CA ARG A 86 9.85 1.75 8.22
C ARG A 86 9.97 0.99 9.55
N PRO A 87 10.76 -0.10 9.62
CA PRO A 87 10.81 -0.92 10.84
C PRO A 87 11.49 -0.23 12.01
N GLU A 88 12.37 0.75 11.77
CA GLU A 88 13.11 1.45 12.82
C GLU A 88 12.28 2.47 13.60
N GLN A 89 11.09 2.83 13.12
CA GLN A 89 10.23 3.81 13.80
C GLN A 89 9.15 3.11 14.62
N ALA A 90 9.37 3.01 15.92
CA ALA A 90 8.49 2.25 16.82
C ALA A 90 7.04 2.76 16.82
N VAL A 91 6.83 4.08 16.82
CA VAL A 91 5.50 4.68 16.81
C VAL A 91 4.76 4.30 15.53
N VAL A 92 5.43 4.38 14.40
CA VAL A 92 4.85 4.05 13.09
C VAL A 92 4.47 2.56 13.03
N ARG A 93 5.34 1.67 13.55
CA ARG A 93 5.03 0.25 13.63
C ARG A 93 3.79 -0.04 14.47
N GLU A 94 3.68 0.63 15.62
CA GLU A 94 2.54 0.45 16.51
C GLU A 94 1.23 0.87 15.84
N VAL A 95 1.24 2.00 15.15
CA VAL A 95 0.06 2.47 14.40
C VAL A 95 -0.32 1.48 13.31
N ALA A 96 0.66 0.93 12.59
CA ALA A 96 0.41 -0.07 11.55
C ALA A 96 -0.23 -1.35 12.12
N VAL A 97 0.27 -1.85 13.23
CA VAL A 97 -0.30 -3.02 13.92
C VAL A 97 -1.74 -2.74 14.35
N ASN A 98 -1.98 -1.58 14.94
CA ASN A 98 -3.32 -1.19 15.38
C ASN A 98 -4.29 -1.05 14.19
N ALA A 99 -3.84 -0.47 13.08
CA ALA A 99 -4.66 -0.35 11.87
C ALA A 99 -5.03 -1.71 11.30
N LYS A 100 -4.11 -2.66 11.29
CA LYS A 100 -4.38 -4.03 10.86
C LYS A 100 -5.39 -4.70 11.79
N ASN A 101 -5.18 -4.61 13.10
CA ASN A 101 -6.06 -5.24 14.08
C ASN A 101 -7.48 -4.64 14.07
N ALA A 102 -7.61 -3.36 13.76
CA ALA A 102 -8.88 -2.68 13.65
C ALA A 102 -9.60 -2.90 12.32
N GLY A 103 -8.97 -3.59 11.36
CA GLY A 103 -9.55 -3.82 10.03
C GLY A 103 -9.47 -2.63 9.09
N LEU A 104 -8.70 -1.58 9.44
CA LEU A 104 -8.49 -0.44 8.56
C LEU A 104 -7.55 -0.78 7.41
N ALA A 105 -6.47 -1.51 7.69
CA ALA A 105 -5.58 -2.06 6.68
C ALA A 105 -5.64 -3.58 6.72
N ASP A 106 -5.44 -4.22 5.59
CA ASP A 106 -5.42 -5.68 5.52
C ASP A 106 -4.11 -6.25 6.05
N ASP A 107 -3.00 -5.56 5.82
CA ASP A 107 -1.70 -5.95 6.32
C ASP A 107 -0.72 -4.77 6.20
N PHE A 108 0.53 -5.00 6.63
CA PHE A 108 1.62 -4.07 6.44
C PHE A 108 2.90 -4.83 6.11
N VAL A 109 3.85 -4.14 5.46
CA VAL A 109 5.15 -4.69 5.06
C VAL A 109 6.22 -3.68 5.41
N PHE A 110 7.38 -4.13 5.88
CA PHE A 110 8.50 -3.26 6.18
C PHE A 110 9.31 -2.93 4.93
N TYR A 111 9.91 -1.75 4.92
CA TYR A 111 10.76 -1.25 3.84
C TYR A 111 11.93 -2.19 3.51
N ASP A 112 12.49 -2.87 4.51
CA ASP A 112 13.62 -3.78 4.37
C ASP A 112 13.20 -5.20 3.95
N SER A 113 11.93 -5.43 3.72
CA SER A 113 11.45 -6.72 3.21
C SER A 113 11.88 -6.91 1.76
N SER A 114 12.13 -8.17 1.38
CA SER A 114 12.49 -8.50 0.01
C SER A 114 11.29 -8.29 -0.94
N PRO A 115 11.56 -8.03 -2.24
CA PRO A 115 10.49 -8.00 -3.23
C PRO A 115 9.67 -9.29 -3.29
N THR A 116 10.30 -10.43 -3.04
CA THR A 116 9.60 -11.72 -2.98
C THR A 116 8.58 -11.77 -1.84
N TYR A 117 8.93 -11.22 -0.68
CA TYR A 117 8.01 -11.13 0.45
C TYR A 117 6.83 -10.19 0.15
N LEU A 118 7.11 -9.02 -0.43
CA LEU A 118 6.05 -8.10 -0.85
C LEU A 118 5.10 -8.76 -1.84
N LEU A 119 5.66 -9.47 -2.84
CA LEU A 119 4.85 -10.17 -3.82
C LEU A 119 3.96 -11.23 -3.16
N ALA A 120 4.50 -12.00 -2.21
CA ALA A 120 3.73 -13.00 -1.48
C ALA A 120 2.54 -12.36 -0.73
N LYS A 121 2.75 -11.19 -0.13
CA LYS A 121 1.67 -10.44 0.53
C LYS A 121 0.61 -10.00 -0.48
N LEU A 122 1.01 -9.48 -1.64
CA LEU A 122 0.08 -9.05 -2.68
C LEU A 122 -0.74 -10.23 -3.21
N GLU A 123 -0.12 -11.38 -3.40
CA GLU A 123 -0.82 -12.57 -3.89
C GLU A 123 -1.80 -13.14 -2.85
N ALA A 124 -1.53 -12.93 -1.56
CA ALA A 124 -2.38 -13.40 -0.47
C ALA A 124 -3.61 -12.52 -0.22
N LEU A 125 -3.63 -11.29 -0.72
CA LEU A 125 -4.74 -10.36 -0.51
C LEU A 125 -6.00 -10.66 -1.33
#